data_d8f7ae42152831d18e1731a307e57502
#
_entry.id   d8f7ae42152831d18e1731a307e57502
#
_cell.length_a   1.000
_cell.length_b   1.000
_cell.length_c   1.000
_cell.angle_alpha   90.00
_cell.angle_beta   90.00
_cell.angle_gamma   90.00
#
_symmetry.space_group_name_H-M   'P 1'
#
loop_
_entity.id
_entity.type
_entity.pdbx_description
1 polymer ?
#
loop_
_entity_poly.entity_id
_entity_poly.type
_entity_poly.pdbx_seq_one_letter_code
_entity_poly.pdbx_strand_id
1 'polypeptide(L)'
;QFVMVWCPGMEEIPMSLSSTGKIKSISVKRIGPDTERLHQLKEGDVIGVRGPYGNGYDLSPGREYLIIGGGIGTASIMPAVEATGADTIIGGRSERDLVLRDRAEKAAKNVWYSTDDGSFGFHGNTVQLMKEKYAEKKYDCVVACGPEVMLFFLYKACQELGVECQLSLERHMKCGAGVCGCCVMDGQRVCKDGPVFTSAQIAEMKDFGVQKRDECGRVVKFRK
;
A
#
# COMPACT_ATOMS: atom_id res chain seq x y z
N GLN A 1 -0.64 6.05 7.11
CA GLN A 1 0.01 7.39 7.05
C GLN A 1 1.37 7.29 6.36
N PHE A 2 1.87 8.42 5.89
CA PHE A 2 3.14 8.55 5.19
C PHE A 2 3.94 9.76 5.67
N VAL A 3 5.20 9.82 5.29
CA VAL A 3 6.08 10.97 5.48
C VAL A 3 6.63 11.42 4.13
N MET A 4 6.94 12.70 4.02
CA MET A 4 7.74 13.21 2.90
C MET A 4 9.20 13.13 3.31
N VAL A 5 10.02 12.48 2.49
CA VAL A 5 11.46 12.25 2.74
C VAL A 5 12.29 12.98 1.72
N TRP A 6 13.31 13.64 2.20
CA TRP A 6 14.26 14.40 1.40
C TRP A 6 15.69 14.17 1.86
N CYS A 7 16.61 14.08 0.94
CA CYS A 7 18.03 14.23 1.24
C CYS A 7 18.70 15.14 0.19
N PRO A 8 19.86 15.75 0.52
CA PRO A 8 20.53 16.66 -0.39
C PRO A 8 20.75 16.06 -1.78
N GLY A 9 20.34 16.79 -2.82
CA GLY A 9 20.49 16.41 -4.23
C GLY A 9 19.33 15.59 -4.80
N MET A 10 18.24 15.38 -4.05
CA MET A 10 17.02 14.72 -4.57
C MET A 10 15.75 15.55 -4.36
N GLU A 11 14.68 15.20 -5.06
CA GLU A 11 13.35 15.72 -4.78
C GLU A 11 12.78 15.08 -3.50
N GLU A 12 11.83 15.78 -2.87
CA GLU A 12 11.10 15.24 -1.73
C GLU A 12 10.05 14.25 -2.20
N ILE A 13 10.11 13.02 -1.68
CA ILE A 13 9.23 11.92 -2.10
C ILE A 13 8.40 11.37 -0.93
N PRO A 14 7.13 10.95 -1.19
CA PRO A 14 6.28 10.33 -0.18
C PRO A 14 6.71 8.89 0.09
N MET A 15 6.83 8.54 1.37
CA MET A 15 7.14 7.19 1.82
C MET A 15 6.18 6.76 2.92
N SER A 16 5.49 5.64 2.72
CA SER A 16 4.69 5.03 3.77
C SER A 16 5.57 4.55 4.93
N LEU A 17 5.06 4.69 6.14
CA LEU A 17 5.74 4.15 7.31
C LEU A 17 5.62 2.62 7.31
N SER A 18 6.73 1.92 7.39
CA SER A 18 6.78 0.46 7.57
C SER A 18 6.90 0.03 9.03
N SER A 19 7.19 0.98 9.94
CA SER A 19 7.10 0.81 11.39
C SER A 19 6.65 2.10 12.05
N THR A 20 5.74 2.01 13.02
CA THR A 20 5.19 3.13 13.82
C THR A 20 5.56 3.04 15.29
N GLY A 21 6.34 2.03 15.70
CA GLY A 21 6.82 1.83 17.07
C GLY A 21 7.79 2.93 17.55
N LYS A 22 8.60 2.63 18.56
CA LYS A 22 9.61 3.57 19.09
C LYS A 22 10.57 4.04 18.00
N ILE A 23 11.01 3.13 17.14
CA ILE A 23 11.83 3.43 15.96
C ILE A 23 10.89 3.45 14.76
N LYS A 24 10.86 4.59 14.05
CA LYS A 24 10.11 4.73 12.80
C LYS A 24 10.97 4.21 11.65
N SER A 25 10.35 3.54 10.68
CA SER A 25 11.07 3.09 9.50
C SER A 25 10.25 3.27 8.23
N ILE A 26 10.95 3.37 7.13
CA ILE A 26 10.42 3.29 5.76
C ILE A 26 11.10 2.14 5.02
N SER A 27 10.42 1.57 4.03
CA SER A 27 11.02 0.57 3.13
C SER A 27 11.05 1.14 1.72
N VAL A 28 12.22 1.12 1.12
CA VAL A 28 12.46 1.81 -0.15
C VAL A 28 12.77 0.79 -1.24
N LYS A 29 11.93 0.75 -2.29
CA LYS A 29 12.23 0.00 -3.52
C LYS A 29 13.02 0.91 -4.46
N ARG A 30 14.13 0.40 -5.00
CA ARG A 30 14.95 1.12 -5.99
C ARG A 30 14.24 1.17 -7.33
N ILE A 31 13.77 2.36 -7.73
CA ILE A 31 13.01 2.57 -8.98
C ILE A 31 13.42 3.82 -9.77
N GLY A 32 14.22 4.70 -9.19
CA GLY A 32 14.65 5.95 -9.81
C GLY A 32 15.78 6.62 -9.05
N PRO A 33 16.27 7.80 -9.52
CA PRO A 33 17.44 8.48 -8.94
C PRO A 33 17.29 8.78 -7.46
N ASP A 34 16.12 9.26 -7.01
CA ASP A 34 15.89 9.61 -5.61
C ASP A 34 15.92 8.39 -4.70
N THR A 35 15.28 7.29 -5.13
CA THR A 35 15.33 6.02 -4.38
C THR A 35 16.72 5.39 -4.40
N GLU A 36 17.48 5.54 -5.51
CA GLU A 36 18.89 5.14 -5.58
C GLU A 36 19.73 5.94 -4.56
N ARG A 37 19.51 7.25 -4.44
CA ARG A 37 20.18 8.09 -3.47
C ARG A 37 19.90 7.64 -2.03
N LEU A 38 18.65 7.28 -1.71
CA LEU A 38 18.30 6.73 -0.40
C LEU A 38 19.04 5.42 -0.10
N HIS A 39 19.25 4.55 -1.10
CA HIS A 39 20.00 3.31 -0.94
C HIS A 39 21.52 3.51 -0.74
N GLN A 40 22.06 4.68 -1.08
CA GLN A 40 23.47 5.03 -0.86
C GLN A 40 23.76 5.58 0.54
N LEU A 41 22.73 5.93 1.31
CA LEU A 41 22.88 6.46 2.66
C LEU A 41 23.47 5.42 3.60
N LYS A 42 24.26 5.91 4.55
CA LYS A 42 24.90 5.14 5.60
C LYS A 42 24.41 5.61 6.96
N GLU A 43 24.67 4.83 7.98
CA GLU A 43 24.44 5.24 9.35
C GLU A 43 25.20 6.52 9.67
N GLY A 44 24.50 7.50 10.25
CA GLY A 44 25.00 8.84 10.53
C GLY A 44 24.69 9.89 9.45
N ASP A 45 24.24 9.48 8.25
CA ASP A 45 23.79 10.42 7.25
C ASP A 45 22.47 11.08 7.66
N VAL A 46 22.28 12.34 7.25
CA VAL A 46 21.12 13.14 7.62
C VAL A 46 20.12 13.18 6.47
N ILE A 47 18.85 12.94 6.78
CA ILE A 47 17.71 13.11 5.90
C ILE A 47 16.71 14.10 6.49
N GLY A 48 15.99 14.83 5.63
CA GLY A 48 14.83 15.63 6.03
C GLY A 48 13.56 14.76 6.01
N VAL A 49 12.73 14.89 7.05
CA VAL A 49 11.45 14.17 7.13
C VAL A 49 10.36 15.13 7.59
N ARG A 50 9.26 15.21 6.84
CA ARG A 50 8.06 15.94 7.20
C ARG A 50 6.88 14.98 7.35
N GLY A 51 5.99 15.24 8.29
CA GLY A 51 4.79 14.44 8.53
C GLY A 51 4.64 14.04 10.00
N PRO A 52 3.84 13.02 10.34
CA PRO A 52 3.10 12.16 9.39
C PRO A 52 1.93 12.90 8.72
N TYR A 53 1.59 12.49 7.50
CA TYR A 53 0.50 13.03 6.72
C TYR A 53 -0.53 11.95 6.37
N GLY A 54 -1.72 12.41 5.96
CA GLY A 54 -2.83 11.56 5.53
C GLY A 54 -3.45 10.72 6.63
N ASN A 55 -4.41 9.89 6.22
CA ASN A 55 -5.17 9.01 7.09
C ASN A 55 -4.63 7.59 7.06
N GLY A 56 -4.58 6.93 8.22
CA GLY A 56 -4.23 5.50 8.34
C GLY A 56 -5.44 4.59 8.15
N TYR A 57 -5.22 3.30 8.30
CA TYR A 57 -6.28 2.31 8.34
C TYR A 57 -7.10 2.46 9.64
N ASP A 58 -8.42 2.32 9.53
CA ASP A 58 -9.30 2.12 10.68
C ASP A 58 -9.28 0.65 11.09
N LEU A 59 -8.68 0.39 12.24
CA LEU A 59 -8.47 -0.95 12.78
C LEU A 59 -9.27 -1.11 14.08
N SER A 60 -10.57 -0.88 14.01
CA SER A 60 -11.48 -0.99 15.16
C SER A 60 -11.39 -2.38 15.82
N PRO A 61 -11.28 -2.45 17.16
CA PRO A 61 -11.21 -3.73 17.87
C PRO A 61 -12.45 -4.61 17.63
N GLY A 62 -12.24 -5.93 17.60
CA GLY A 62 -13.32 -6.90 17.46
C GLY A 62 -13.77 -7.18 16.03
N ARG A 63 -13.12 -6.56 15.03
CA ARG A 63 -13.35 -6.89 13.61
C ARG A 63 -12.31 -7.92 13.13
N GLU A 64 -12.75 -8.81 12.26
CA GLU A 64 -11.87 -9.76 11.57
C GLU A 64 -11.35 -9.15 10.27
N TYR A 65 -10.04 -8.94 10.20
CA TYR A 65 -9.37 -8.36 9.04
C TYR A 65 -8.65 -9.41 8.20
N LEU A 66 -8.66 -9.24 6.88
CA LEU A 66 -7.71 -9.85 5.96
C LEU A 66 -6.81 -8.75 5.40
N ILE A 67 -5.52 -8.80 5.71
CA ILE A 67 -4.57 -7.75 5.31
C ILE A 67 -3.74 -8.24 4.12
N ILE A 68 -3.66 -7.44 3.05
CA ILE A 68 -3.06 -7.85 1.78
C ILE A 68 -2.00 -6.85 1.34
N GLY A 69 -0.76 -7.32 1.17
CA GLY A 69 0.35 -6.56 0.65
C GLY A 69 0.80 -7.02 -0.73
N GLY A 70 0.97 -6.10 -1.68
CA GLY A 70 1.51 -6.39 -3.01
C GLY A 70 2.91 -5.78 -3.21
N GLY A 71 3.94 -6.63 -3.36
CA GLY A 71 5.32 -6.18 -3.52
C GLY A 71 5.75 -5.23 -2.40
N ILE A 72 6.28 -4.05 -2.73
CA ILE A 72 6.71 -3.05 -1.73
C ILE A 72 5.55 -2.51 -0.89
N GLY A 73 4.29 -2.59 -1.36
CA GLY A 73 3.10 -2.23 -0.60
C GLY A 73 2.94 -3.03 0.70
N THR A 74 3.58 -4.20 0.80
CA THR A 74 3.69 -4.97 2.05
C THR A 74 4.25 -4.13 3.20
N ALA A 75 5.19 -3.24 2.92
CA ALA A 75 5.76 -2.36 3.94
C ALA A 75 4.70 -1.42 4.57
N SER A 76 3.76 -0.94 3.76
CA SER A 76 2.70 -0.02 4.23
C SER A 76 1.65 -0.70 5.09
N ILE A 77 1.43 -2.02 4.92
CA ILE A 77 0.47 -2.78 5.72
C ILE A 77 1.08 -3.37 7.00
N MET A 78 2.40 -3.42 7.12
CA MET A 78 3.06 -4.02 8.28
C MET A 78 2.62 -3.45 9.63
N PRO A 79 2.46 -2.11 9.81
CA PRO A 79 1.94 -1.57 11.05
C PRO A 79 0.52 -2.08 11.41
N ALA A 80 -0.33 -2.31 10.40
CA ALA A 80 -1.65 -2.87 10.60
C ALA A 80 -1.59 -4.35 11.01
N VAL A 81 -0.72 -5.13 10.36
CA VAL A 81 -0.46 -6.54 10.72
C VAL A 81 0.03 -6.65 12.16
N GLU A 82 1.02 -5.84 12.54
CA GLU A 82 1.60 -5.84 13.89
C GLU A 82 0.60 -5.38 14.97
N ALA A 83 -0.30 -4.46 14.63
CA ALA A 83 -1.31 -3.96 15.57
C ALA A 83 -2.47 -4.94 15.80
N THR A 84 -2.82 -5.74 14.81
CA THR A 84 -4.02 -6.60 14.84
C THR A 84 -3.72 -8.09 14.97
N GLY A 85 -2.54 -8.53 14.54
CA GLY A 85 -2.23 -9.96 14.38
C GLY A 85 -3.08 -10.64 13.30
N ALA A 86 -3.69 -9.89 12.40
CA ALA A 86 -4.68 -10.40 11.44
C ALA A 86 -4.07 -11.36 10.42
N ASP A 87 -4.92 -12.18 9.84
CA ASP A 87 -4.60 -13.03 8.69
C ASP A 87 -4.07 -12.17 7.53
N THR A 88 -2.96 -12.58 6.93
CA THR A 88 -2.21 -11.74 5.98
C THR A 88 -1.89 -12.50 4.70
N ILE A 89 -2.06 -11.84 3.55
CA ILE A 89 -1.59 -12.30 2.23
C ILE A 89 -0.48 -11.36 1.74
N ILE A 90 0.64 -11.92 1.31
CA ILE A 90 1.72 -11.19 0.67
C ILE A 90 1.90 -11.71 -0.76
N GLY A 91 1.76 -10.83 -1.73
CA GLY A 91 1.90 -11.19 -3.14
C GLY A 91 3.02 -10.46 -3.86
N GLY A 92 3.53 -11.11 -4.90
CA GLY A 92 4.57 -10.59 -5.76
C GLY A 92 4.53 -11.22 -7.14
N ARG A 93 5.32 -10.71 -8.08
CA ARG A 93 5.50 -11.37 -9.39
C ARG A 93 6.28 -12.66 -9.25
N SER A 94 7.25 -12.66 -8.33
CA SER A 94 8.12 -13.78 -8.02
C SER A 94 8.51 -13.77 -6.55
N GLU A 95 9.15 -14.82 -6.05
CA GLU A 95 9.61 -14.92 -4.65
C GLU A 95 10.44 -13.72 -4.18
N ARG A 96 11.31 -13.17 -5.03
CA ARG A 96 12.14 -11.99 -4.71
C ARG A 96 11.35 -10.69 -4.45
N ASP A 97 10.08 -10.62 -4.89
CA ASP A 97 9.21 -9.48 -4.64
C ASP A 97 8.45 -9.60 -3.30
N LEU A 98 8.55 -10.75 -2.61
CA LEU A 98 7.93 -11.00 -1.32
C LEU A 98 8.81 -10.42 -0.21
N VAL A 99 8.56 -9.16 0.15
CA VAL A 99 9.34 -8.44 1.16
C VAL A 99 8.76 -8.60 2.57
N LEU A 100 9.62 -8.46 3.61
CA LEU A 100 9.23 -8.45 5.03
C LEU A 100 8.55 -9.75 5.52
N ARG A 101 8.84 -10.89 4.89
CA ARG A 101 8.26 -12.21 5.24
C ARG A 101 8.40 -12.53 6.72
N ASP A 102 9.63 -12.49 7.24
CA ASP A 102 9.93 -12.82 8.64
C ASP A 102 9.17 -11.94 9.64
N ARG A 103 8.94 -10.65 9.28
CA ARG A 103 8.15 -9.75 10.12
C ARG A 103 6.68 -10.12 10.11
N ALA A 104 6.13 -10.43 8.95
CA ALA A 104 4.74 -10.82 8.80
C ALA A 104 4.47 -12.15 9.53
N GLU A 105 5.33 -13.15 9.38
CA GLU A 105 5.22 -14.46 10.04
C GLU A 105 5.28 -14.38 11.58
N LYS A 106 6.02 -13.40 12.11
CA LYS A 106 6.08 -13.14 13.57
C LYS A 106 4.86 -12.41 14.10
N ALA A 107 4.19 -11.61 13.28
CA ALA A 107 3.13 -10.71 13.72
C ALA A 107 1.72 -11.21 13.41
N ALA A 108 1.52 -11.84 12.26
CA ALA A 108 0.21 -12.30 11.80
C ALA A 108 -0.16 -13.66 12.38
N LYS A 109 -1.46 -13.92 12.52
CA LYS A 109 -1.99 -15.22 12.91
C LYS A 109 -1.71 -16.29 11.85
N ASN A 110 -1.97 -15.96 10.59
CA ASN A 110 -1.63 -16.78 9.42
C ASN A 110 -1.04 -15.88 8.33
N VAL A 111 -0.06 -16.38 7.59
CA VAL A 111 0.50 -15.72 6.43
C VAL A 111 0.43 -16.64 5.23
N TRP A 112 -0.12 -16.15 4.14
CA TRP A 112 -0.12 -16.83 2.85
C TRP A 112 0.61 -16.00 1.81
N TYR A 113 1.25 -16.68 0.88
CA TYR A 113 2.03 -16.06 -0.18
C TYR A 113 1.45 -16.41 -1.53
N SER A 114 1.47 -15.46 -2.49
CA SER A 114 1.16 -15.71 -3.89
C SER A 114 2.24 -15.12 -4.79
N THR A 115 2.62 -15.87 -5.82
CA THR A 115 3.51 -15.38 -6.86
C THR A 115 2.92 -15.65 -8.23
N ASP A 116 2.99 -14.65 -9.12
CA ASP A 116 2.42 -14.77 -10.47
C ASP A 116 3.12 -15.88 -11.28
N ASP A 117 4.43 -16.08 -11.04
CA ASP A 117 5.25 -17.11 -11.71
C ASP A 117 5.26 -18.47 -11.00
N GLY A 118 4.60 -18.59 -9.84
CA GLY A 118 4.56 -19.82 -9.06
C GLY A 118 5.88 -20.19 -8.35
N SER A 119 6.84 -19.25 -8.27
CA SER A 119 8.15 -19.50 -7.65
C SER A 119 8.06 -19.69 -6.12
N PHE A 120 6.99 -19.22 -5.47
CA PHE A 120 6.75 -19.42 -4.05
C PHE A 120 5.27 -19.31 -3.69
N GLY A 121 4.79 -20.21 -2.81
CA GLY A 121 3.42 -20.18 -2.30
C GLY A 121 2.38 -20.54 -3.36
N PHE A 122 1.25 -19.85 -3.34
CA PHE A 122 0.17 -20.01 -4.32
C PHE A 122 0.61 -19.51 -5.69
N HIS A 123 0.47 -20.36 -6.72
CA HIS A 123 0.72 -19.96 -8.11
C HIS A 123 -0.48 -19.20 -8.65
N GLY A 124 -0.41 -17.89 -8.69
CA GLY A 124 -1.46 -16.99 -9.11
C GLY A 124 -1.36 -15.64 -8.40
N ASN A 125 -2.33 -14.77 -8.67
CA ASN A 125 -2.33 -13.44 -8.10
C ASN A 125 -3.03 -13.37 -6.72
N THR A 126 -2.78 -12.28 -6.00
CA THR A 126 -3.35 -12.05 -4.66
C THR A 126 -4.87 -12.04 -4.62
N VAL A 127 -5.55 -11.66 -5.71
CA VAL A 127 -7.01 -11.62 -5.77
C VAL A 127 -7.60 -13.03 -5.78
N GLN A 128 -6.96 -13.94 -6.52
CA GLN A 128 -7.37 -15.36 -6.55
C GLN A 128 -7.21 -15.99 -5.16
N LEU A 129 -6.04 -15.83 -4.54
CA LEU A 129 -5.77 -16.33 -3.20
C LEU A 129 -6.71 -15.71 -2.15
N MET A 130 -6.99 -14.41 -2.26
CA MET A 130 -7.96 -13.73 -1.39
C MET A 130 -9.35 -14.38 -1.48
N LYS A 131 -9.85 -14.65 -2.69
CA LYS A 131 -11.15 -15.32 -2.88
C LYS A 131 -11.19 -16.72 -2.27
N GLU A 132 -10.12 -17.50 -2.39
CA GLU A 132 -10.00 -18.82 -1.73
C GLU A 132 -10.05 -18.68 -0.21
N LYS A 133 -9.23 -17.80 0.39
CA LYS A 133 -9.22 -17.60 1.84
C LYS A 133 -10.52 -17.03 2.37
N TYR A 134 -11.19 -16.17 1.61
CA TYR A 134 -12.51 -15.66 1.97
C TYR A 134 -13.61 -16.73 1.92
N ALA A 135 -13.47 -17.73 1.05
CA ALA A 135 -14.39 -18.88 1.02
C ALA A 135 -14.21 -19.79 2.26
N GLU A 136 -12.97 -19.94 2.76
CA GLU A 136 -12.66 -20.71 3.96
C GLU A 136 -13.08 -19.99 5.24
N LYS A 137 -12.89 -18.66 5.31
CA LYS A 137 -13.20 -17.82 6.47
C LYS A 137 -13.73 -16.47 6.02
N LYS A 138 -14.80 -15.98 6.66
CA LYS A 138 -15.33 -14.64 6.43
C LYS A 138 -14.54 -13.59 7.21
N TYR A 139 -14.36 -12.43 6.60
CA TYR A 139 -13.72 -11.27 7.18
C TYR A 139 -14.67 -10.07 7.09
N ASP A 140 -14.58 -9.18 8.06
CA ASP A 140 -15.40 -7.95 8.08
C ASP A 140 -14.83 -6.87 7.16
N CYS A 141 -13.52 -6.86 6.97
CA CYS A 141 -12.85 -5.87 6.14
C CYS A 141 -11.55 -6.40 5.53
N VAL A 142 -11.32 -6.09 4.27
CA VAL A 142 -10.05 -6.31 3.57
C VAL A 142 -9.24 -5.01 3.61
N VAL A 143 -8.03 -5.07 4.14
CA VAL A 143 -7.08 -3.95 4.19
C VAL A 143 -5.97 -4.22 3.19
N ALA A 144 -5.68 -3.30 2.26
CA ALA A 144 -4.66 -3.58 1.26
C ALA A 144 -3.80 -2.38 0.83
N CYS A 145 -2.55 -2.69 0.44
CA CYS A 145 -1.64 -1.78 -0.25
C CYS A 145 -0.84 -2.54 -1.30
N GLY A 146 -0.64 -1.94 -2.47
CA GLY A 146 0.11 -2.54 -3.57
C GLY A 146 -0.11 -1.79 -4.89
N PRO A 147 0.30 -2.39 -6.02
CA PRO A 147 0.07 -1.80 -7.34
C PRO A 147 -1.41 -1.51 -7.59
N GLU A 148 -1.71 -0.36 -8.19
CA GLU A 148 -3.11 0.10 -8.36
C GLU A 148 -3.97 -0.91 -9.15
N VAL A 149 -3.40 -1.60 -10.13
CA VAL A 149 -4.11 -2.64 -10.88
C VAL A 149 -4.55 -3.79 -9.95
N MET A 150 -3.67 -4.21 -9.04
CA MET A 150 -4.01 -5.22 -8.01
C MET A 150 -5.14 -4.70 -7.10
N LEU A 151 -5.01 -3.47 -6.60
CA LEU A 151 -6.01 -2.85 -5.72
C LEU A 151 -7.37 -2.69 -6.42
N PHE A 152 -7.38 -2.37 -7.72
CA PHE A 152 -8.61 -2.28 -8.50
C PHE A 152 -9.34 -3.63 -8.59
N PHE A 153 -8.62 -4.71 -8.87
CA PHE A 153 -9.22 -6.04 -8.92
C PHE A 153 -9.61 -6.56 -7.53
N LEU A 154 -8.85 -6.22 -6.48
CA LEU A 154 -9.23 -6.48 -5.09
C LEU A 154 -10.54 -5.78 -4.73
N TYR A 155 -10.67 -4.50 -5.07
CA TYR A 155 -11.90 -3.75 -4.86
C TYR A 155 -13.11 -4.42 -5.55
N LYS A 156 -12.95 -4.83 -6.82
CA LYS A 156 -14.00 -5.56 -7.55
C LYS A 156 -14.38 -6.87 -6.86
N ALA A 157 -13.39 -7.63 -6.41
CA ALA A 157 -13.63 -8.88 -5.68
C ALA A 157 -14.33 -8.61 -4.33
N CYS A 158 -13.97 -7.56 -3.61
CA CYS A 158 -14.67 -7.17 -2.37
C CYS A 158 -16.13 -6.80 -2.63
N GLN A 159 -16.42 -6.07 -3.72
CA GLN A 159 -17.79 -5.76 -4.14
C GLN A 159 -18.59 -7.04 -4.45
N GLU A 160 -18.02 -7.98 -5.22
CA GLU A 160 -18.66 -9.27 -5.55
C GLU A 160 -18.96 -10.10 -4.30
N LEU A 161 -18.08 -10.05 -3.29
CA LEU A 161 -18.21 -10.81 -2.04
C LEU A 161 -19.03 -10.10 -0.96
N GLY A 162 -19.39 -8.83 -1.17
CA GLY A 162 -20.12 -8.02 -0.20
C GLY A 162 -19.30 -7.68 1.06
N VAL A 163 -17.96 -7.60 0.94
CA VAL A 163 -17.07 -7.28 2.05
C VAL A 163 -16.51 -5.87 1.92
N GLU A 164 -16.42 -5.15 3.04
CA GLU A 164 -15.79 -3.83 3.08
C GLU A 164 -14.30 -3.91 2.77
N CYS A 165 -13.74 -2.82 2.21
CA CYS A 165 -12.29 -2.73 2.09
C CYS A 165 -11.77 -1.32 2.38
N GLN A 166 -10.49 -1.28 2.76
CA GLN A 166 -9.70 -0.07 2.94
C GLN A 166 -8.43 -0.22 2.11
N LEU A 167 -8.26 0.63 1.10
CA LEU A 167 -7.15 0.55 0.17
C LEU A 167 -6.26 1.78 0.28
N SER A 168 -4.96 1.57 0.41
CA SER A 168 -3.97 2.64 0.38
C SER A 168 -3.58 2.93 -1.07
N LEU A 169 -3.99 4.11 -1.57
CA LEU A 169 -3.80 4.54 -2.95
C LEU A 169 -2.57 5.43 -3.12
N GLU A 170 -1.99 5.40 -4.30
CA GLU A 170 -0.80 6.16 -4.68
C GLU A 170 -1.11 7.18 -5.76
N ARG A 171 -0.57 8.41 -5.61
CA ARG A 171 -0.54 9.44 -6.66
C ARG A 171 0.75 10.23 -6.55
N HIS A 172 1.14 10.87 -7.65
CA HIS A 172 2.27 11.79 -7.61
C HIS A 172 1.99 12.91 -6.60
N MET A 173 2.90 13.13 -5.67
CA MET A 173 2.78 14.11 -4.59
C MET A 173 3.92 15.13 -4.66
N LYS A 174 3.58 16.41 -4.43
CA LYS A 174 4.56 17.50 -4.26
C LYS A 174 4.52 18.06 -2.85
N CYS A 175 3.38 18.63 -2.42
CA CYS A 175 3.32 19.25 -1.09
C CYS A 175 3.11 18.26 0.06
N GLY A 176 2.47 17.14 -0.16
CA GLY A 176 2.08 16.17 0.88
C GLY A 176 1.03 16.66 1.88
N ALA A 177 0.64 17.93 1.83
CA ALA A 177 -0.17 18.63 2.85
C ALA A 177 -1.56 19.11 2.35
N GLY A 178 -2.00 18.64 1.18
CA GLY A 178 -3.33 18.95 0.65
C GLY A 178 -3.49 20.33 0.03
N VAL A 179 -2.40 21.00 -0.35
CA VAL A 179 -2.42 22.40 -0.88
C VAL A 179 -2.35 22.44 -2.40
N CYS A 180 -1.37 21.74 -3.03
CA CYS A 180 -1.04 21.96 -4.44
C CYS A 180 -1.97 21.24 -5.44
N GLY A 181 -2.76 20.26 -5.02
CA GLY A 181 -3.67 19.52 -5.89
C GLY A 181 -3.01 18.49 -6.82
N CYS A 182 -1.68 18.28 -6.80
CA CYS A 182 -1.01 17.34 -7.69
C CYS A 182 -1.51 15.90 -7.54
N CYS A 183 -1.90 15.50 -6.34
CA CYS A 183 -2.36 14.15 -6.01
C CYS A 183 -3.88 13.97 -6.09
N VAL A 184 -4.61 14.91 -6.73
CA VAL A 184 -6.07 14.84 -6.83
C VAL A 184 -6.49 13.67 -7.72
N MET A 185 -7.48 12.93 -7.23
CA MET A 185 -8.22 11.88 -7.93
C MET A 185 -9.70 12.10 -7.66
N ASP A 186 -10.50 12.42 -8.69
CA ASP A 186 -11.95 12.70 -8.59
C ASP A 186 -12.34 13.64 -7.44
N GLY A 187 -11.58 14.74 -7.27
CA GLY A 187 -11.80 15.73 -6.23
C GLY A 187 -11.17 15.40 -4.87
N GLN A 188 -10.74 14.18 -4.62
CA GLN A 188 -10.05 13.77 -3.40
C GLN A 188 -8.54 13.98 -3.53
N ARG A 189 -7.92 14.58 -2.52
CA ARG A 189 -6.46 14.76 -2.44
C ARG A 189 -5.85 13.58 -1.70
N VAL A 190 -5.20 12.68 -2.42
CA VAL A 190 -4.65 11.45 -1.82
C VAL A 190 -3.75 11.73 -0.61
N CYS A 191 -3.00 12.83 -0.61
CA CYS A 191 -2.13 13.18 0.52
C CYS A 191 -2.86 13.70 1.77
N LYS A 192 -4.11 14.13 1.66
CA LYS A 192 -4.88 14.72 2.77
C LYS A 192 -6.14 13.93 3.09
N ASP A 193 -6.94 13.62 2.07
CA ASP A 193 -8.22 12.93 2.20
C ASP A 193 -8.02 11.40 2.25
N GLY A 194 -6.87 10.89 1.73
CA GLY A 194 -6.32 9.55 1.85
C GLY A 194 -5.01 9.51 2.67
N PRO A 195 -4.03 8.66 2.34
CA PRO A 195 -3.98 7.73 1.20
C PRO A 195 -4.91 6.52 1.32
N VAL A 196 -5.40 6.21 2.51
CA VAL A 196 -6.33 5.11 2.75
C VAL A 196 -7.76 5.58 2.50
N PHE A 197 -8.45 4.88 1.61
CA PHE A 197 -9.85 5.12 1.26
C PHE A 197 -10.68 3.87 1.50
N THR A 198 -11.88 4.06 2.00
CA THR A 198 -12.87 2.99 2.20
C THR A 198 -13.54 2.60 0.88
N SER A 199 -14.15 1.41 0.84
CA SER A 199 -14.94 0.95 -0.31
C SER A 199 -16.02 1.95 -0.73
N ALA A 200 -16.65 2.65 0.22
CA ALA A 200 -17.66 3.67 -0.07
C ALA A 200 -17.05 4.90 -0.78
N GLN A 201 -15.88 5.37 -0.33
CA GLN A 201 -15.20 6.48 -0.98
C GLN A 201 -14.70 6.09 -2.39
N ILE A 202 -14.16 4.88 -2.54
CA ILE A 202 -13.66 4.36 -3.83
C ILE A 202 -14.80 4.21 -4.85
N ALA A 203 -16.02 3.91 -4.41
CA ALA A 203 -17.19 3.79 -5.29
C ALA A 203 -17.46 5.08 -6.09
N GLU A 204 -17.11 6.25 -5.54
CA GLU A 204 -17.26 7.56 -6.17
C GLU A 204 -16.07 7.93 -7.09
N MET A 205 -14.99 7.14 -7.10
CA MET A 205 -13.77 7.44 -7.85
C MET A 205 -13.77 6.78 -9.23
N LYS A 206 -13.95 7.58 -10.27
CA LYS A 206 -13.99 7.13 -11.67
C LYS A 206 -12.59 6.88 -12.27
N ASP A 207 -11.58 7.58 -11.77
CA ASP A 207 -10.20 7.48 -12.24
C ASP A 207 -9.45 6.29 -11.64
N PHE A 208 -9.95 5.73 -10.51
CA PHE A 208 -9.29 4.60 -9.84
C PHE A 208 -9.21 3.36 -10.74
N GLY A 209 -7.99 2.86 -10.95
CA GLY A 209 -7.72 1.72 -11.83
C GLY A 209 -7.89 1.98 -13.32
N VAL A 210 -8.24 3.21 -13.71
CA VAL A 210 -8.47 3.62 -15.11
C VAL A 210 -7.34 4.50 -15.61
N GLN A 211 -7.02 5.56 -14.87
CA GLN A 211 -6.03 6.55 -15.28
C GLN A 211 -5.40 7.26 -14.08
N LYS A 212 -4.24 7.85 -14.31
CA LYS A 212 -3.55 8.71 -13.34
C LYS A 212 -2.89 9.89 -14.04
N ARG A 213 -2.45 10.88 -13.28
CA ARG A 213 -1.59 11.95 -13.78
C ARG A 213 -0.13 11.58 -13.54
N ASP A 214 0.72 11.84 -14.52
CA ASP A 214 2.17 11.77 -14.37
C ASP A 214 2.71 12.99 -13.60
N GLU A 215 4.02 13.05 -13.43
CA GLU A 215 4.73 14.15 -12.76
C GLU A 215 4.54 15.52 -13.45
N CYS A 216 4.27 15.51 -14.77
CA CYS A 216 3.97 16.70 -15.58
C CYS A 216 2.47 17.04 -15.60
N GLY A 217 1.62 16.30 -14.89
CA GLY A 217 0.17 16.49 -14.85
C GLY A 217 -0.60 15.92 -16.05
N ARG A 218 0.06 15.20 -16.97
CA ARG A 218 -0.60 14.56 -18.12
C ARG A 218 -1.35 13.32 -17.68
N VAL A 219 -2.52 13.09 -18.29
CA VAL A 219 -3.32 11.88 -18.03
C VAL A 219 -2.67 10.68 -18.72
N VAL A 220 -2.39 9.65 -17.94
CA VAL A 220 -1.85 8.35 -18.39
C VAL A 220 -2.83 7.26 -18.01
N LYS A 221 -3.28 6.47 -18.99
CA LYS A 221 -4.16 5.32 -18.75
C LYS A 221 -3.37 4.12 -18.26
N PHE A 222 -3.94 3.36 -17.33
CA PHE A 222 -3.39 2.06 -16.98
C PHE A 222 -3.55 1.11 -18.17
N ARG A 223 -2.50 0.35 -18.48
CA ARG A 223 -2.61 -0.73 -19.46
C ARG A 223 -3.38 -1.87 -18.79
N LYS A 224 -4.49 -2.23 -19.41
CA LYS A 224 -5.29 -3.41 -19.02
C LYS A 224 -4.56 -4.68 -19.40
#